data_c7505907732e1a18f5e85ffaed59aa36
#
_entry.id   c7505907732e1a18f5e85ffaed59aa36
#
_cell.length_a   1.000
_cell.length_b   1.000
_cell.length_c   1.000
_cell.angle_alpha   90.00
_cell.angle_beta   90.00
_cell.angle_gamma   90.00
#
_symmetry.space_group_name_H-M   'P 1'
#
loop_
_entity.id
_entity.type
_entity.pdbx_description
1 polymer ?
#
loop_
_entity_poly.entity_id
_entity_poly.type
_entity_poly.pdbx_seq_one_letter_code
_entity_poly.pdbx_strand_id
1 'polypeptide(L)'
;MVDKREKLMNSFNQYGFLTFKQVIDENLHYKTLLKMVTEGKIDTEEKGLYRLPDIYLDEWFVLQYRFPKGIFSLETALWLHGLSLTIPFNMTMSFPYGTNTKNIKEADICPIILRSHYSEGIIEIERLPGQFIKVYEIE
;
A
#
# COMPACT_ATOMS: atom_id res chain seq x y z
N MET A 1 -32.00 7.19 -6.74
CA MET A 1 -31.00 7.42 -5.67
C MET A 1 -30.22 6.13 -5.43
N VAL A 2 -28.88 6.18 -5.48
CA VAL A 2 -28.06 4.99 -5.29
C VAL A 2 -28.02 4.65 -3.80
N ASP A 3 -28.29 3.38 -3.45
CA ASP A 3 -28.16 2.88 -2.10
C ASP A 3 -26.71 2.98 -1.61
N LYS A 4 -26.51 3.21 -0.31
CA LYS A 4 -25.17 3.35 0.28
C LYS A 4 -24.31 2.09 0.06
N ARG A 5 -24.91 0.90 0.15
CA ARG A 5 -24.22 -0.37 -0.12
C ARG A 5 -23.84 -0.49 -1.59
N GLU A 6 -24.73 -0.13 -2.48
CA GLU A 6 -24.50 -0.19 -3.92
C GLU A 6 -23.36 0.76 -4.30
N LYS A 7 -23.37 1.97 -3.75
CA LYS A 7 -22.31 2.96 -4.00
C LYS A 7 -20.95 2.44 -3.53
N LEU A 8 -20.89 1.82 -2.34
CA LEU A 8 -19.67 1.20 -1.83
C LEU A 8 -19.21 0.06 -2.74
N MET A 9 -20.11 -0.83 -3.12
CA MET A 9 -19.77 -1.96 -3.98
C MET A 9 -19.28 -1.51 -5.36
N ASN A 10 -19.87 -0.45 -5.90
CA ASN A 10 -19.41 0.10 -7.18
C ASN A 10 -17.96 0.59 -7.09
N SER A 11 -17.61 1.22 -5.98
CA SER A 11 -16.23 1.66 -5.74
C SER A 11 -15.28 0.47 -5.53
N PHE A 12 -15.70 -0.55 -4.77
CA PHE A 12 -14.90 -1.76 -4.59
C PHE A 12 -14.69 -2.51 -5.91
N ASN A 13 -15.68 -2.55 -6.78
CA ASN A 13 -15.61 -3.31 -8.03
C ASN A 13 -14.58 -2.76 -9.00
N GLN A 14 -14.10 -1.54 -8.79
CA GLN A 14 -13.08 -0.95 -9.67
C GLN A 14 -11.75 -1.71 -9.58
N TYR A 15 -11.24 -1.95 -8.36
CA TYR A 15 -9.97 -2.64 -8.15
C TYR A 15 -10.05 -3.75 -7.09
N GLY A 16 -11.19 -3.89 -6.44
CA GLY A 16 -11.40 -4.90 -5.40
C GLY A 16 -10.98 -4.47 -4.00
N PHE A 17 -10.50 -3.26 -3.83
CA PHE A 17 -10.12 -2.73 -2.52
C PHE A 17 -10.40 -1.23 -2.42
N LEU A 18 -10.47 -0.74 -1.19
CA LEU A 18 -10.60 0.69 -0.89
C LEU A 18 -9.74 1.04 0.33
N THR A 19 -9.18 2.24 0.31
CA THR A 19 -8.53 2.83 1.50
C THR A 19 -9.50 3.76 2.21
N PHE A 20 -9.27 4.03 3.49
CA PHE A 20 -10.07 4.99 4.25
C PHE A 20 -10.07 6.37 3.57
N LYS A 21 -8.93 6.77 3.00
CA LYS A 21 -8.84 8.04 2.27
C LYS A 21 -9.82 8.08 1.10
N GLN A 22 -9.94 6.98 0.35
CA GLN A 22 -10.90 6.89 -0.76
C GLN A 22 -12.33 6.96 -0.25
N VAL A 23 -12.63 6.35 0.89
CA VAL A 23 -13.97 6.42 1.49
C VAL A 23 -14.33 7.88 1.77
N ILE A 24 -13.40 8.66 2.31
CA ILE A 24 -13.62 10.08 2.60
C ILE A 24 -13.71 10.89 1.29
N ASP A 25 -12.76 10.71 0.38
CA ASP A 25 -12.68 11.48 -0.87
C ASP A 25 -13.88 11.25 -1.79
N GLU A 26 -14.42 10.03 -1.83
CA GLU A 26 -15.58 9.68 -2.64
C GLU A 26 -16.89 9.84 -1.87
N ASN A 27 -16.82 10.34 -0.66
CA ASN A 27 -17.99 10.58 0.20
C ASN A 27 -18.85 9.32 0.38
N LEU A 28 -18.19 8.20 0.64
CA LEU A 28 -18.85 6.93 0.91
C LEU A 28 -19.26 6.85 2.38
N HIS A 29 -20.30 6.04 2.66
CA HIS A 29 -20.85 5.94 4.02
C HIS A 29 -20.03 4.95 4.86
N TYR A 30 -19.20 5.46 5.74
CA TYR A 30 -18.25 4.65 6.53
C TYR A 30 -18.93 3.64 7.45
N LYS A 31 -20.03 4.04 8.11
CA LYS A 31 -20.76 3.13 9.01
C LYS A 31 -21.32 1.92 8.26
N THR A 32 -21.79 2.13 7.03
CA THR A 32 -22.24 1.04 6.17
C THR A 32 -21.10 0.10 5.82
N LEU A 33 -19.91 0.65 5.53
CA LEU A 33 -18.71 -0.12 5.28
C LEU A 33 -18.38 -1.01 6.47
N LEU A 34 -18.35 -0.46 7.69
CA LEU A 34 -18.07 -1.23 8.90
C LEU A 34 -19.09 -2.35 9.14
N LYS A 35 -20.34 -2.07 8.83
CA LYS A 35 -21.40 -3.09 8.93
C LYS A 35 -21.16 -4.23 7.95
N MET A 36 -20.75 -3.92 6.73
CA MET A 36 -20.42 -4.95 5.73
C MET A 36 -19.20 -5.77 6.14
N VAL A 37 -18.24 -5.16 6.81
CA VAL A 37 -17.09 -5.88 7.39
C VAL A 37 -17.57 -6.86 8.45
N THR A 38 -18.44 -6.43 9.35
CA THR A 38 -19.02 -7.28 10.39
C THR A 38 -19.80 -8.45 9.79
N GLU A 39 -20.47 -8.24 8.66
CA GLU A 39 -21.23 -9.25 7.96
C GLU A 39 -20.38 -10.23 7.15
N GLY A 40 -19.07 -10.02 7.11
CA GLY A 40 -18.14 -10.88 6.36
C GLY A 40 -18.11 -10.64 4.86
N LYS A 41 -18.76 -9.57 4.39
CA LYS A 41 -18.78 -9.24 2.95
C LYS A 41 -17.55 -8.48 2.49
N ILE A 42 -16.84 -7.86 3.42
CA ILE A 42 -15.63 -7.09 3.18
C ILE A 42 -14.62 -7.46 4.27
N ASP A 43 -13.37 -7.68 3.89
CA ASP A 43 -12.29 -7.96 4.83
C ASP A 43 -11.46 -6.70 5.10
N THR A 44 -10.94 -6.59 6.31
CA THR A 44 -9.98 -5.56 6.69
C THR A 44 -8.59 -6.18 6.65
N GLU A 45 -7.75 -5.72 5.70
CA GLU A 45 -6.36 -6.20 5.58
C GLU A 45 -5.45 -5.53 6.60
N GLU A 46 -5.56 -4.22 6.68
CA GLU A 46 -4.84 -3.35 7.62
C GLU A 46 -5.81 -2.27 8.07
N LYS A 47 -5.48 -1.56 9.14
CA LYS A 47 -6.32 -0.45 9.58
C LYS A 47 -6.50 0.56 8.44
N GLY A 48 -7.74 0.73 8.00
CA GLY A 48 -8.07 1.65 6.91
C GLY A 48 -7.84 1.10 5.52
N LEU A 49 -7.55 -0.19 5.37
CA LEU A 49 -7.40 -0.83 4.07
C LEU A 49 -8.37 -2.02 4.00
N TYR A 50 -9.35 -1.92 3.11
CA TYR A 50 -10.45 -2.88 2.99
C TYR A 50 -10.43 -3.54 1.62
N ARG A 51 -10.76 -4.82 1.57
CA ARG A 51 -10.80 -5.57 0.31
C ARG A 51 -12.00 -6.50 0.25
N LEU A 52 -12.39 -6.87 -0.97
CA LEU A 52 -13.33 -7.95 -1.17
C LEU A 52 -12.65 -9.27 -0.80
N PRO A 53 -13.37 -10.26 -0.23
CA PRO A 53 -12.76 -11.48 0.30
C PRO A 53 -11.93 -12.30 -0.69
N ASP A 54 -12.28 -12.26 -1.97
CA ASP A 54 -11.60 -13.04 -3.03
C ASP A 54 -10.54 -12.24 -3.78
N ILE A 55 -10.24 -11.02 -3.34
CA ILE A 55 -9.22 -10.18 -3.98
C ILE A 55 -7.90 -10.30 -3.24
N TYR A 56 -6.83 -10.55 -3.99
CA TYR A 56 -5.47 -10.60 -3.46
C TYR A 56 -4.85 -9.21 -3.48
N LEU A 57 -4.26 -8.81 -2.35
CA LEU A 57 -3.46 -7.60 -2.26
C LEU A 57 -1.99 -8.00 -2.23
N ASP A 58 -1.21 -7.41 -3.16
CA ASP A 58 0.22 -7.66 -3.24
C ASP A 58 0.90 -7.23 -1.94
N GLU A 59 1.79 -8.08 -1.41
CA GLU A 59 2.46 -7.80 -0.13
C GLU A 59 3.29 -6.51 -0.15
N TRP A 60 3.89 -6.17 -1.29
CA TRP A 60 4.67 -4.93 -1.42
C TRP A 60 3.74 -3.71 -1.35
N PHE A 61 2.55 -3.81 -1.93
CA PHE A 61 1.54 -2.77 -1.85
C PHE A 61 1.06 -2.57 -0.41
N VAL A 62 0.81 -3.66 0.32
CA VAL A 62 0.38 -3.58 1.73
C VAL A 62 1.45 -2.91 2.58
N LEU A 63 2.73 -3.27 2.38
CA LEU A 63 3.82 -2.60 3.08
C LEU A 63 3.90 -1.12 2.73
N GLN A 64 3.74 -0.76 1.47
CA GLN A 64 3.72 0.64 1.05
C GLN A 64 2.57 1.39 1.71
N TYR A 65 1.41 0.77 1.83
CA TYR A 65 0.27 1.38 2.51
C TYR A 65 0.58 1.63 4.00
N ARG A 66 1.20 0.66 4.68
CA ARG A 66 1.59 0.81 6.10
C ARG A 66 2.62 1.90 6.30
N PHE A 67 3.53 2.06 5.35
CA PHE A 67 4.64 3.01 5.43
C PHE A 67 4.65 3.91 4.18
N PRO A 68 3.68 4.83 4.09
CA PRO A 68 3.49 5.63 2.85
C PRO A 68 4.67 6.54 2.52
N LYS A 69 5.52 6.87 3.49
CA LYS A 69 6.73 7.68 3.23
C LYS A 69 7.91 6.84 2.79
N GLY A 70 7.82 5.52 2.87
CA GLY A 70 8.90 4.63 2.47
C GLY A 70 9.01 4.52 0.96
N ILE A 71 10.25 4.43 0.47
CA ILE A 71 10.55 4.22 -0.95
C ILE A 71 11.43 2.97 -1.03
N PHE A 72 10.99 1.95 -1.76
CA PHE A 72 11.78 0.73 -1.92
C PHE A 72 13.11 1.05 -2.59
N SER A 73 14.20 0.53 -2.04
CA SER A 73 15.55 0.94 -2.41
C SER A 73 16.53 -0.22 -2.42
N LEU A 74 17.73 0.01 -2.98
CA LEU A 74 18.85 -0.93 -3.05
C LEU A 74 18.44 -2.27 -3.69
N GLU A 75 18.77 -3.39 -3.08
CA GLU A 75 18.49 -4.72 -3.62
C GLU A 75 16.99 -4.96 -3.83
N THR A 76 16.16 -4.40 -2.95
CA THR A 76 14.71 -4.48 -3.10
C THR A 76 14.25 -3.76 -4.38
N ALA A 77 14.81 -2.57 -4.65
CA ALA A 77 14.52 -1.85 -5.89
C ALA A 77 14.97 -2.65 -7.11
N LEU A 78 16.14 -3.27 -7.07
CA LEU A 78 16.63 -4.12 -8.16
C LEU A 78 15.67 -5.28 -8.44
N TRP A 79 15.19 -5.94 -7.41
CA TRP A 79 14.22 -7.03 -7.54
C TRP A 79 12.92 -6.52 -8.18
N LEU A 80 12.41 -5.38 -7.70
CA LEU A 80 11.12 -4.82 -8.17
C LEU A 80 11.21 -4.33 -9.62
N HIS A 81 12.43 -3.95 -10.09
CA HIS A 81 12.66 -3.60 -11.49
C HIS A 81 12.89 -4.82 -12.38
N GLY A 82 12.94 -6.03 -11.80
CA GLY A 82 13.20 -7.24 -12.55
C GLY A 82 14.67 -7.44 -12.88
N LEU A 83 15.56 -6.71 -12.26
CA LEU A 83 17.01 -6.76 -12.52
C LEU A 83 17.77 -7.73 -11.62
N SER A 84 17.10 -8.35 -10.65
CA SER A 84 17.68 -9.37 -9.78
C SER A 84 16.86 -10.64 -9.89
N LEU A 85 17.52 -11.77 -9.94
CA LEU A 85 16.87 -13.08 -9.98
C LEU A 85 16.58 -13.63 -8.57
N THR A 86 17.08 -12.95 -7.55
CA THR A 86 16.95 -13.39 -6.17
C THR A 86 16.08 -12.40 -5.40
N ILE A 87 15.04 -12.91 -4.73
CA ILE A 87 14.22 -12.10 -3.82
C ILE A 87 15.12 -11.64 -2.67
N PRO A 88 15.14 -10.34 -2.32
CA PRO A 88 15.95 -9.86 -1.21
C PRO A 88 15.60 -10.56 0.09
N PHE A 89 16.60 -10.93 0.87
CA PHE A 89 16.39 -11.54 2.18
C PHE A 89 15.65 -10.57 3.11
N ASN A 90 16.04 -9.31 3.11
CA ASN A 90 15.38 -8.24 3.86
C ASN A 90 14.85 -7.19 2.91
N MET A 91 13.63 -6.71 3.18
CA MET A 91 13.06 -5.59 2.45
C MET A 91 13.72 -4.30 2.89
N THR A 92 14.15 -3.46 1.96
CA THR A 92 14.82 -2.19 2.24
C THR A 92 13.98 -1.04 1.72
N MET A 93 13.69 -0.08 2.60
CA MET A 93 12.98 1.14 2.24
C MET A 93 13.72 2.35 2.79
N SER A 94 13.77 3.41 2.00
CA SER A 94 14.37 4.68 2.42
C SER A 94 13.29 5.62 2.94
N PHE A 95 13.65 6.39 3.97
CA PHE A 95 12.76 7.32 4.64
C PHE A 95 13.45 8.67 4.82
N PRO A 96 12.68 9.77 4.92
CA PRO A 96 13.27 11.07 5.17
C PRO A 96 13.82 11.16 6.60
N TYR A 97 14.80 12.06 6.79
CA TYR A 97 15.38 12.34 8.10
C TYR A 97 14.28 12.71 9.10
N GLY A 98 14.40 12.21 10.32
CA GLY A 98 13.42 12.44 11.37
C GLY A 98 12.33 11.37 11.50
N THR A 99 12.35 10.35 10.62
CA THR A 99 11.39 9.26 10.69
C THR A 99 11.69 8.35 11.88
N ASN A 100 10.65 8.01 12.66
CA ASN A 100 10.78 7.03 13.73
C ASN A 100 10.80 5.62 13.12
N THR A 101 11.86 4.88 13.38
CA THR A 101 12.11 3.58 12.74
C THR A 101 11.58 2.37 13.51
N LYS A 102 11.00 2.58 14.70
CA LYS A 102 10.57 1.45 15.55
C LYS A 102 9.60 0.51 14.86
N ASN A 103 8.51 1.04 14.33
CA ASN A 103 7.48 0.22 13.66
C ASN A 103 8.00 -0.38 12.36
N ILE A 104 8.92 0.33 11.69
CA ILE A 104 9.54 -0.13 10.45
C ILE A 104 10.37 -1.38 10.73
N LYS A 105 11.20 -1.35 11.76
CA LYS A 105 12.03 -2.49 12.15
C LYS A 105 11.19 -3.67 12.64
N GLU A 106 10.09 -3.39 13.34
CA GLU A 106 9.17 -4.43 13.80
C GLU A 106 8.48 -5.16 12.63
N ALA A 107 8.39 -4.52 11.47
CA ALA A 107 7.85 -5.11 10.25
C ALA A 107 8.92 -5.83 9.41
N ASP A 108 10.12 -6.05 9.96
CA ASP A 108 11.26 -6.68 9.29
C ASP A 108 11.73 -5.91 8.05
N ILE A 109 11.56 -4.61 8.06
CA ILE A 109 12.07 -3.72 7.02
C ILE A 109 13.37 -3.11 7.50
N CYS A 110 14.39 -3.10 6.64
CA CYS A 110 15.64 -2.41 6.89
C CYS A 110 15.48 -0.95 6.46
N PRO A 111 15.39 0.00 7.41
CA PRO A 111 15.19 1.40 7.06
C PRO A 111 16.52 2.07 6.74
N ILE A 112 16.51 2.91 5.70
CA ILE A 112 17.62 3.78 5.35
C ILE A 112 17.13 5.22 5.50
N ILE A 113 17.78 5.98 6.37
CA ILE A 113 17.39 7.37 6.63
C ILE A 113 18.23 8.28 5.75
N LEU A 114 17.56 9.07 4.91
CA LEU A 114 18.24 9.99 4.00
C LEU A 114 18.02 11.43 4.44
N ARG A 115 19.12 12.18 4.58
CA ARG A 115 19.07 13.60 4.90
C ARG A 115 18.83 14.46 3.66
N SER A 116 19.20 13.94 2.48
CA SER A 116 19.03 14.64 1.22
C SER A 116 18.70 13.64 0.11
N HIS A 117 18.17 14.16 -1.00
CA HIS A 117 17.84 13.37 -2.19
C HIS A 117 16.75 12.31 -1.99
N TYR A 118 16.05 12.34 -0.84
CA TYR A 118 14.98 11.36 -0.55
C TYR A 118 13.90 11.35 -1.62
N SER A 119 13.51 12.51 -2.12
CA SER A 119 12.42 12.64 -3.11
C SER A 119 12.88 12.58 -4.57
N GLU A 120 14.17 12.30 -4.82
CA GLU A 120 14.70 12.27 -6.18
C GLU A 120 14.71 10.85 -6.75
N GLY A 121 14.34 10.72 -8.03
CA GLY A 121 14.41 9.45 -8.72
C GLY A 121 13.34 8.44 -8.30
N ILE A 122 12.18 8.91 -7.82
CA ILE A 122 11.09 8.05 -7.42
C ILE A 122 10.21 7.76 -8.63
N ILE A 123 9.89 6.49 -8.87
CA ILE A 123 8.90 6.08 -9.86
C ILE A 123 7.83 5.22 -9.17
N GLU A 124 6.67 5.12 -9.80
CA GLU A 124 5.61 4.23 -9.35
C GLU A 124 5.58 2.98 -10.20
N ILE A 125 5.40 1.83 -9.54
CA ILE A 125 5.22 0.55 -10.21
C ILE A 125 3.85 0.00 -9.80
N GLU A 126 3.06 -0.39 -10.80
CA GLU A 126 1.78 -1.05 -10.55
C GLU A 126 2.01 -2.56 -10.42
N ARG A 127 1.85 -3.09 -9.23
CA ARG A 127 2.07 -4.52 -8.95
C ARG A 127 0.90 -5.38 -9.42
N LEU A 128 -0.30 -4.95 -9.08
CA LEU A 128 -1.56 -5.53 -9.51
C LEU A 128 -2.49 -4.35 -9.82
N PRO A 129 -3.61 -4.57 -10.55
CA PRO A 129 -4.47 -3.44 -10.92
C PRO A 129 -4.82 -2.53 -9.75
N GLY A 130 -4.45 -1.26 -9.86
CA GLY A 130 -4.68 -0.24 -8.83
C GLY A 130 -3.73 -0.27 -7.65
N GLN A 131 -2.81 -1.23 -7.59
CA GLN A 131 -1.90 -1.42 -6.47
C GLN A 131 -0.50 -0.89 -6.83
N PHE A 132 -0.27 0.38 -6.50
CA PHE A 132 0.98 1.09 -6.82
C PHE A 132 1.93 1.12 -5.64
N ILE A 133 3.23 1.03 -5.94
CA ILE A 133 4.30 1.21 -4.96
C ILE A 133 5.29 2.25 -5.49
N LYS A 134 6.06 2.83 -4.58
CA LYS A 134 7.12 3.79 -4.93
C LYS A 134 8.48 3.11 -4.82
N VAL A 135 9.27 3.24 -5.86
CA VAL A 135 10.58 2.60 -5.98
C VAL A 135 11.55 3.63 -6.56
N TYR A 136 12.80 3.60 -6.12
CA TYR A 136 13.82 4.43 -6.76
C TYR A 136 14.15 3.85 -8.13
N GLU A 137 14.35 4.75 -9.11
CA GLU A 137 14.78 4.34 -10.44
C GLU A 137 16.22 3.81 -10.40
N ILE A 138 16.56 2.97 -11.36
CA ILE A 138 17.90 2.41 -11.51
C ILE A 138 18.64 3.22 -12.59
N GLU A 139 19.82 3.73 -12.24
CA GLU A 139 20.69 4.40 -13.20
C GLU A 139 21.69 3.44 -13.83
#